data_dfffe33dcd58e3f0532c930ca8e81357
#
_entry.id   dfffe33dcd58e3f0532c930ca8e81357
#
_cell.length_a   1.000
_cell.length_b   1.000
_cell.length_c   1.000
_cell.angle_alpha   90.00
_cell.angle_beta   90.00
_cell.angle_gamma   90.00
#
_symmetry.space_group_name_H-M   'P 1'
#
loop_
_entity.id
_entity.type
_entity.pdbx_description
1 polymer ?
#
loop_
_entity_poly.entity_id
_entity_poly.type
_entity_poly.pdbx_seq_one_letter_code
_entity_poly.pdbx_strand_id
1 'polypeptide(L)'
;MKTASDHKAVIRELVIMTAAVAIVAAAVYFFLVPSHASVSSIAGLGIVLSNFVPIPLSVITMILNVILLIIGFFTCGKEFGAKTIYTSIMLPVFLGLFEKLFPGFTSMTDSQELDVLCYILVVSIGLSILFNMNASSGGLDIVAKIMNKYLHMDLGKAMSLSGMCAVSYTHLDVYKIQAVSHPGFSTILQLYRTCAIVL
;
A
#
# COMPACT_ATOMS: atom_id res chain seq x y z
N MET A 1 20.30 -33.08 -3.11
CA MET A 1 20.27 -32.83 -4.57
C MET A 1 18.91 -32.20 -4.90
N LYS A 2 18.84 -30.88 -5.16
CA LYS A 2 17.63 -30.25 -5.69
C LYS A 2 17.44 -30.74 -7.13
N THR A 3 16.38 -31.45 -7.40
CA THR A 3 16.11 -32.03 -8.72
C THR A 3 15.72 -30.94 -9.74
N ALA A 4 15.91 -31.20 -11.02
CA ALA A 4 15.54 -30.27 -12.13
C ALA A 4 14.04 -29.85 -12.07
N SER A 5 13.20 -30.63 -11.38
CA SER A 5 11.80 -30.32 -11.09
C SER A 5 11.67 -29.13 -10.14
N ASP A 6 12.56 -28.98 -9.11
CA ASP A 6 12.53 -27.86 -8.17
C ASP A 6 12.89 -26.52 -8.85
N HIS A 7 13.85 -26.56 -9.77
CA HIS A 7 14.23 -25.34 -10.52
C HIS A 7 13.09 -24.83 -11.42
N LYS A 8 12.36 -25.74 -12.07
CA LYS A 8 11.18 -25.34 -12.89
C LYS A 8 10.07 -24.75 -12.05
N ALA A 9 9.84 -25.29 -10.84
CA ALA A 9 8.84 -24.75 -9.91
C ALA A 9 9.23 -23.34 -9.44
N VAL A 10 10.48 -23.11 -9.05
CA VAL A 10 10.98 -21.79 -8.61
C VAL A 10 10.91 -20.77 -9.75
N ILE A 11 11.30 -21.14 -10.96
CA ILE A 11 11.21 -20.26 -12.13
C ILE A 11 9.76 -19.87 -12.41
N ARG A 12 8.83 -20.85 -12.36
CA ARG A 12 7.41 -20.59 -12.55
C ARG A 12 6.87 -19.61 -11.48
N GLU A 13 7.25 -19.79 -10.21
CA GLU A 13 6.87 -18.86 -9.14
C GLU A 13 7.39 -17.45 -9.40
N LEU A 14 8.66 -17.30 -9.75
CA LEU A 14 9.25 -15.99 -10.07
C LEU A 14 8.54 -15.31 -11.24
N VAL A 15 8.22 -16.07 -12.31
CA VAL A 15 7.50 -15.52 -13.47
C VAL A 15 6.12 -15.03 -13.08
N ILE A 16 5.36 -15.82 -12.30
CA ILE A 16 4.02 -15.43 -11.84
C ILE A 16 4.10 -14.18 -10.94
N MET A 17 5.07 -14.13 -10.01
CA MET A 17 5.27 -12.97 -9.14
C MET A 17 5.65 -11.73 -9.94
N THR A 18 6.54 -11.86 -10.92
CA THR A 18 6.94 -10.76 -11.81
C THR A 18 5.74 -10.23 -12.59
N ALA A 19 4.92 -11.13 -13.15
CA ALA A 19 3.69 -10.76 -13.86
C ALA A 19 2.70 -10.03 -12.93
N ALA A 20 2.51 -10.54 -11.71
CA ALA A 20 1.63 -9.91 -10.74
C ALA A 20 2.11 -8.50 -10.34
N VAL A 21 3.43 -8.31 -10.11
CA VAL A 21 4.00 -6.99 -9.84
C VAL A 21 3.85 -6.06 -11.04
N ALA A 22 4.00 -6.57 -12.27
CA ALA A 22 3.79 -5.77 -13.48
C ALA A 22 2.33 -5.30 -13.60
N ILE A 23 1.35 -6.14 -13.23
CA ILE A 23 -0.08 -5.77 -13.17
C ILE A 23 -0.30 -4.67 -12.12
N VAL A 24 0.28 -4.81 -10.92
CA VAL A 24 0.19 -3.79 -9.87
C VAL A 24 0.84 -2.47 -10.32
N ALA A 25 2.02 -2.53 -10.92
CA ALA A 25 2.71 -1.34 -11.44
C ALA A 25 1.92 -0.67 -12.58
N ALA A 26 1.31 -1.45 -13.46
CA ALA A 26 0.43 -0.93 -14.51
C ALA A 26 -0.80 -0.25 -13.92
N ALA A 27 -1.44 -0.83 -12.90
CA ALA A 27 -2.57 -0.22 -12.21
C ALA A 27 -2.18 1.13 -11.59
N VAL A 28 -1.02 1.20 -10.94
CA VAL A 28 -0.50 2.44 -10.35
C VAL A 28 -0.21 3.46 -11.43
N TYR A 29 0.51 3.10 -12.49
CA TYR A 29 0.95 4.04 -13.51
C TYR A 29 -0.20 4.59 -14.35
N PHE A 30 -1.08 3.72 -14.85
CA PHE A 30 -2.12 4.10 -15.80
C PHE A 30 -3.38 4.69 -15.15
N PHE A 31 -3.64 4.37 -13.89
CA PHE A 31 -4.88 4.80 -13.22
C PHE A 31 -4.62 5.65 -11.97
N LEU A 32 -3.72 5.24 -11.08
CA LEU A 32 -3.51 5.96 -9.82
C LEU A 32 -2.77 7.27 -10.01
N VAL A 33 -1.69 7.28 -10.79
CA VAL A 33 -0.87 8.49 -11.02
C VAL A 33 -1.70 9.59 -11.67
N PRO A 34 -2.47 9.33 -12.75
CA PRO A 34 -3.31 10.36 -13.38
C PRO A 34 -4.46 10.86 -12.50
N SER A 35 -5.02 10.01 -11.65
CA SER A 35 -6.14 10.37 -10.78
C SER A 35 -5.76 11.36 -9.68
N HIS A 36 -4.46 11.57 -9.40
CA HIS A 36 -3.97 12.35 -8.25
C HIS A 36 -4.60 11.93 -6.90
N ALA A 37 -5.17 10.74 -6.82
CA ALA A 37 -5.82 10.24 -5.62
C ALA A 37 -4.78 9.74 -4.62
N SER A 38 -4.92 10.14 -3.36
CA SER A 38 -4.16 9.57 -2.25
C SER A 38 -4.83 8.28 -1.80
N VAL A 39 -4.27 7.15 -2.23
CA VAL A 39 -4.70 5.85 -1.71
C VAL A 39 -4.02 5.61 -0.37
N SER A 40 -4.77 5.02 0.59
CA SER A 40 -4.25 4.72 1.92
C SER A 40 -2.96 3.91 1.82
N SER A 41 -1.87 4.51 2.20
CA SER A 41 -0.53 3.92 2.12
C SER A 41 0.28 4.30 3.36
N ILE A 42 1.45 3.69 3.50
CA ILE A 42 2.43 4.07 4.54
C ILE A 42 2.80 5.56 4.45
N ALA A 43 2.68 6.18 3.27
CA ALA A 43 2.91 7.60 3.11
C ALA A 43 1.98 8.43 4.02
N GLY A 44 0.74 8.01 4.27
CA GLY A 44 -0.16 8.65 5.22
C GLY A 44 0.42 8.68 6.65
N LEU A 45 0.94 7.56 7.13
CA LEU A 45 1.66 7.52 8.42
C LEU A 45 2.93 8.35 8.39
N GLY A 46 3.62 8.40 7.25
CA GLY A 46 4.81 9.23 7.06
C GLY A 46 4.50 10.71 7.18
N ILE A 47 3.37 11.19 6.66
CA ILE A 47 2.92 12.59 6.77
C ILE A 47 2.71 12.96 8.25
N VAL A 48 2.04 12.10 9.02
CA VAL A 48 1.86 12.34 10.46
C VAL A 48 3.20 12.44 11.17
N LEU A 49 4.12 11.54 10.86
CA LEU A 49 5.44 11.51 11.50
C LEU A 49 6.32 12.71 11.10
N SER A 50 6.18 13.20 9.85
CA SER A 50 6.94 14.36 9.37
C SER A 50 6.58 15.66 10.10
N ASN A 51 5.41 15.74 10.75
CA ASN A 51 5.04 16.87 11.58
C ASN A 51 5.80 16.92 12.93
N PHE A 52 6.32 15.77 13.36
CA PHE A 52 7.07 15.66 14.63
C PHE A 52 8.59 15.66 14.42
N VAL A 53 9.04 15.29 13.24
CA VAL A 53 10.48 15.12 12.93
C VAL A 53 10.81 15.87 11.65
N PRO A 54 11.81 16.78 11.64
CA PRO A 54 12.17 17.59 10.47
C PRO A 54 12.98 16.77 9.46
N ILE A 55 12.40 15.68 8.96
CA ILE A 55 12.99 14.77 7.96
C ILE A 55 12.08 14.74 6.72
N PRO A 56 12.62 14.70 5.51
CA PRO A 56 11.82 14.58 4.29
C PRO A 56 10.88 13.36 4.31
N LEU A 57 9.64 13.54 3.86
CA LEU A 57 8.61 12.50 3.84
C LEU A 57 9.07 11.21 3.14
N SER A 58 9.85 11.34 2.06
CA SER A 58 10.40 10.20 1.32
C SER A 58 11.31 9.32 2.18
N VAL A 59 12.12 9.93 3.04
CA VAL A 59 13.01 9.19 3.96
C VAL A 59 12.21 8.50 5.06
N ILE A 60 11.22 9.17 5.61
CA ILE A 60 10.33 8.60 6.65
C ILE A 60 9.59 7.38 6.08
N THR A 61 8.98 7.52 4.90
CA THR A 61 8.24 6.41 4.26
C THR A 61 9.16 5.23 3.91
N MET A 62 10.40 5.51 3.47
CA MET A 62 11.39 4.46 3.21
C MET A 62 11.76 3.71 4.51
N ILE A 63 12.02 4.44 5.60
CA ILE A 63 12.33 3.84 6.90
C ILE A 63 11.16 2.97 7.39
N LEU A 64 9.92 3.48 7.32
CA LEU A 64 8.74 2.72 7.71
C LEU A 64 8.57 1.45 6.87
N ASN A 65 8.78 1.51 5.56
CA ASN A 65 8.73 0.35 4.69
C ASN A 65 9.79 -0.70 5.07
N VAL A 66 11.02 -0.27 5.35
CA VAL A 66 12.10 -1.17 5.77
C VAL A 66 11.77 -1.81 7.12
N ILE A 67 11.27 -1.04 8.09
CA ILE A 67 10.86 -1.56 9.40
C ILE A 67 9.76 -2.62 9.23
N LEU A 68 8.72 -2.33 8.44
CA LEU A 68 7.63 -3.27 8.19
C LEU A 68 8.12 -4.53 7.47
N LEU A 69 9.07 -4.39 6.54
CA LEU A 69 9.67 -5.53 5.86
C LEU A 69 10.44 -6.43 6.84
N ILE A 70 11.21 -5.83 7.77
CA ILE A 70 11.93 -6.56 8.82
C ILE A 70 10.92 -7.27 9.73
N ILE A 71 9.87 -6.58 10.19
CA ILE A 71 8.82 -7.18 11.00
C ILE A 71 8.14 -8.33 10.24
N GLY A 72 7.78 -8.12 8.98
CA GLY A 72 7.19 -9.14 8.12
C GLY A 72 8.08 -10.38 7.94
N PHE A 73 9.40 -10.16 7.80
CA PHE A 73 10.38 -11.23 7.69
C PHE A 73 10.41 -12.12 8.95
N PHE A 74 10.41 -11.52 10.13
CA PHE A 74 10.42 -12.27 11.39
C PHE A 74 9.06 -12.88 11.73
N THR A 75 7.95 -12.20 11.41
CA THR A 75 6.61 -12.63 11.78
C THR A 75 6.02 -13.62 10.79
N CYS A 76 6.12 -13.36 9.49
CA CYS A 76 5.52 -14.19 8.43
C CYS A 76 6.48 -15.26 7.91
N GLY A 77 7.79 -15.14 8.21
CA GLY A 77 8.81 -16.14 7.89
C GLY A 77 9.72 -15.72 6.73
N LYS A 78 10.84 -16.44 6.59
CA LYS A 78 11.92 -16.10 5.65
C LYS A 78 11.47 -16.15 4.18
N GLU A 79 10.58 -17.06 3.83
CA GLU A 79 10.06 -17.20 2.47
C GLU A 79 9.23 -15.98 2.06
N PHE A 80 8.29 -15.56 2.93
CA PHE A 80 7.50 -14.37 2.72
C PHE A 80 8.38 -13.11 2.60
N GLY A 81 9.35 -12.95 3.51
CA GLY A 81 10.25 -11.81 3.50
C GLY A 81 11.10 -11.74 2.23
N ALA A 82 11.70 -12.85 1.80
CA ALA A 82 12.52 -12.89 0.58
C ALA A 82 11.70 -12.56 -0.68
N LYS A 83 10.49 -13.14 -0.80
CA LYS A 83 9.57 -12.85 -1.92
C LYS A 83 9.11 -11.39 -1.90
N THR A 84 8.84 -10.83 -0.72
CA THR A 84 8.42 -9.43 -0.56
C THR A 84 9.55 -8.45 -0.86
N ILE A 85 10.80 -8.74 -0.50
CA ILE A 85 11.96 -7.94 -0.91
C ILE A 85 12.05 -7.89 -2.44
N TYR A 86 11.93 -9.04 -3.10
CA TYR A 86 11.96 -9.12 -4.56
C TYR A 86 10.88 -8.26 -5.21
N THR A 87 9.63 -8.39 -4.78
CA THR A 87 8.48 -7.63 -5.31
C THR A 87 8.60 -6.13 -5.05
N SER A 88 9.09 -5.74 -3.86
CA SER A 88 9.29 -4.34 -3.48
C SER A 88 10.37 -3.65 -4.32
N ILE A 89 11.38 -4.38 -4.81
CA ILE A 89 12.39 -3.85 -5.73
C ILE A 89 11.84 -3.81 -7.15
N MET A 90 11.09 -4.84 -7.57
CA MET A 90 10.56 -4.92 -8.92
C MET A 90 9.47 -3.89 -9.22
N LEU A 91 8.69 -3.49 -8.23
CA LEU A 91 7.61 -2.51 -8.40
C LEU A 91 8.13 -1.16 -8.94
N PRO A 92 9.11 -0.47 -8.31
CA PRO A 92 9.65 0.77 -8.85
C PRO A 92 10.39 0.59 -10.17
N VAL A 93 10.98 -0.59 -10.45
CA VAL A 93 11.60 -0.89 -11.74
C VAL A 93 10.56 -0.88 -12.86
N PHE A 94 9.41 -1.55 -12.66
CA PHE A 94 8.31 -1.52 -13.64
C PHE A 94 7.69 -0.14 -13.77
N LEU A 95 7.53 0.62 -12.68
CA LEU A 95 7.03 1.99 -12.75
C LEU A 95 7.96 2.87 -13.60
N GLY A 96 9.28 2.82 -13.36
CA GLY A 96 10.25 3.55 -14.16
C GLY A 96 10.31 3.08 -15.62
N LEU A 97 10.03 1.81 -15.88
CA LEU A 97 9.91 1.28 -17.25
C LEU A 97 8.69 1.88 -17.96
N PHE A 98 7.52 1.89 -17.29
CA PHE A 98 6.30 2.47 -17.87
C PHE A 98 6.44 3.98 -18.09
N GLU A 99 7.07 4.70 -17.19
CA GLU A 99 7.35 6.14 -17.34
C GLU A 99 8.21 6.43 -18.57
N LYS A 100 9.19 5.57 -18.86
CA LYS A 100 10.02 5.70 -20.07
C LYS A 100 9.31 5.29 -21.35
N LEU A 101 8.43 4.28 -21.28
CA LEU A 101 7.69 3.77 -22.45
C LEU A 101 6.53 4.69 -22.85
N PHE A 102 5.90 5.33 -21.88
CA PHE A 102 4.70 6.16 -22.08
C PHE A 102 4.89 7.55 -21.44
N PRO A 103 5.87 8.33 -21.86
CA PRO A 103 6.14 9.64 -21.27
C PRO A 103 4.96 10.57 -21.47
N GLY A 104 4.54 11.25 -20.39
CA GLY A 104 3.44 12.22 -20.44
C GLY A 104 2.05 11.60 -20.57
N PHE A 105 1.89 10.35 -20.16
CA PHE A 105 0.59 9.69 -20.14
C PHE A 105 -0.37 10.45 -19.21
N THR A 106 -1.53 10.80 -19.74
CA THR A 106 -2.66 11.39 -19.00
C THR A 106 -3.71 10.31 -18.71
N SER A 107 -4.83 10.66 -18.06
CA SER A 107 -5.89 9.70 -17.75
C SER A 107 -6.41 8.95 -19.00
N MET A 108 -6.78 7.67 -18.83
CA MET A 108 -7.48 6.88 -19.85
C MET A 108 -8.99 7.18 -19.90
N THR A 109 -9.55 7.64 -18.79
CA THR A 109 -11.01 7.75 -18.62
C THR A 109 -11.50 9.20 -18.56
N ASP A 110 -10.58 10.16 -18.48
CA ASP A 110 -10.84 11.60 -18.25
C ASP A 110 -11.71 11.88 -17.00
N SER A 111 -11.90 10.87 -16.14
CA SER A 111 -12.65 10.96 -14.89
C SER A 111 -11.84 10.39 -13.74
N GLN A 112 -11.52 11.23 -12.76
CA GLN A 112 -10.75 10.83 -11.57
C GLN A 112 -11.41 9.67 -10.81
N GLU A 113 -12.73 9.68 -10.67
CA GLU A 113 -13.46 8.64 -9.96
C GLU A 113 -13.39 7.30 -10.67
N LEU A 114 -13.48 7.31 -12.00
CA LEU A 114 -13.42 6.10 -12.81
C LEU A 114 -12.00 5.54 -12.84
N ASP A 115 -10.97 6.38 -12.88
CA ASP A 115 -9.58 5.95 -12.77
C ASP A 115 -9.32 5.26 -11.43
N VAL A 116 -9.82 5.80 -10.31
CA VAL A 116 -9.69 5.16 -8.99
C VAL A 116 -10.40 3.81 -8.95
N LEU A 117 -11.60 3.71 -9.55
CA LEU A 117 -12.33 2.45 -9.61
C LEU A 117 -11.56 1.39 -10.41
N CYS A 118 -11.05 1.75 -11.59
CA CYS A 118 -10.23 0.88 -12.42
C CYS A 118 -8.94 0.47 -11.70
N TYR A 119 -8.29 1.42 -11.00
CA TYR A 119 -7.13 1.11 -10.16
C TYR A 119 -7.45 0.03 -9.14
N ILE A 120 -8.53 0.19 -8.36
CA ILE A 120 -8.92 -0.77 -7.32
C ILE A 120 -9.16 -2.16 -7.91
N LEU A 121 -9.83 -2.26 -9.05
CA LEU A 121 -10.09 -3.54 -9.71
C LEU A 121 -8.79 -4.22 -10.16
N VAL A 122 -7.95 -3.50 -10.90
CA VAL A 122 -6.72 -4.07 -11.47
C VAL A 122 -5.69 -4.39 -10.38
N VAL A 123 -5.50 -3.50 -9.40
CA VAL A 123 -4.56 -3.75 -8.30
C VAL A 123 -4.99 -4.93 -7.45
N SER A 124 -6.31 -5.14 -7.25
CA SER A 124 -6.83 -6.27 -6.47
C SER A 124 -6.48 -7.61 -7.11
N ILE A 125 -6.49 -7.69 -8.44
CA ILE A 125 -6.06 -8.90 -9.16
C ILE A 125 -4.57 -9.16 -8.91
N GLY A 126 -3.72 -8.17 -9.08
CA GLY A 126 -2.28 -8.31 -8.85
C GLY A 126 -1.94 -8.68 -7.41
N LEU A 127 -2.54 -8.00 -6.43
CA LEU A 127 -2.34 -8.30 -5.02
C LEU A 127 -2.85 -9.68 -4.62
N SER A 128 -4.00 -10.12 -5.17
CA SER A 128 -4.53 -11.46 -4.92
C SER A 128 -3.54 -12.55 -5.35
N ILE A 129 -2.90 -12.38 -6.52
CA ILE A 129 -1.86 -13.31 -7.00
C ILE A 129 -0.65 -13.29 -6.06
N LEU A 130 -0.16 -12.10 -5.67
CA LEU A 130 0.99 -11.97 -4.77
C LEU A 130 0.73 -12.63 -3.41
N PHE A 131 -0.44 -12.40 -2.82
CA PHE A 131 -0.78 -13.00 -1.53
C PHE A 131 -0.91 -14.52 -1.61
N ASN A 132 -1.44 -15.05 -2.71
CA ASN A 132 -1.51 -16.50 -2.95
C ASN A 132 -0.11 -17.13 -3.07
N MET A 133 0.87 -16.36 -3.55
CA MET A 133 2.28 -16.77 -3.62
C MET A 133 3.07 -16.52 -2.32
N ASN A 134 2.39 -16.13 -1.23
CA ASN A 134 3.02 -15.68 0.01
C ASN A 134 4.03 -14.55 -0.20
N ALA A 135 3.66 -13.56 -1.00
CA ALA A 135 4.41 -12.33 -1.22
C ALA A 135 3.51 -11.12 -0.96
N SER A 136 4.09 -9.94 -0.85
CA SER A 136 3.40 -8.66 -0.70
C SER A 136 4.03 -7.64 -1.65
N SER A 137 3.31 -6.60 -2.03
CA SER A 137 3.88 -5.48 -2.79
C SER A 137 4.75 -4.56 -1.91
N GLY A 138 4.74 -4.78 -0.61
CA GLY A 138 5.31 -3.91 0.42
C GLY A 138 4.23 -3.01 1.03
N GLY A 139 4.61 -2.21 2.00
CA GLY A 139 3.67 -1.26 2.58
C GLY A 139 2.67 -1.86 3.58
N LEU A 140 1.45 -1.32 3.61
CA LEU A 140 0.38 -1.77 4.52
C LEU A 140 -0.06 -3.21 4.27
N ASP A 141 0.21 -3.78 3.11
CA ASP A 141 -0.06 -5.18 2.78
C ASP A 141 0.65 -6.14 3.75
N ILE A 142 1.86 -5.76 4.22
CA ILE A 142 2.60 -6.52 5.22
C ILE A 142 1.83 -6.54 6.54
N VAL A 143 1.27 -5.39 6.94
CA VAL A 143 0.44 -5.28 8.16
C VAL A 143 -0.78 -6.17 8.05
N ALA A 144 -1.49 -6.13 6.91
CA ALA A 144 -2.63 -6.99 6.65
C ALA A 144 -2.28 -8.49 6.73
N LYS A 145 -1.12 -8.87 6.18
CA LYS A 145 -0.63 -10.26 6.26
C LYS A 145 -0.30 -10.69 7.70
N ILE A 146 0.28 -9.81 8.49
CA ILE A 146 0.54 -10.04 9.92
C ILE A 146 -0.78 -10.21 10.67
N MET A 147 -1.76 -9.34 10.43
CA MET A 147 -3.09 -9.44 11.04
C MET A 147 -3.80 -10.75 10.65
N ASN A 148 -3.74 -11.13 9.36
CA ASN A 148 -4.27 -12.41 8.89
C ASN A 148 -3.65 -13.58 9.66
N LYS A 149 -2.33 -13.56 9.88
CA LYS A 149 -1.61 -14.64 10.57
C LYS A 149 -1.93 -14.72 12.06
N TYR A 150 -1.95 -13.60 12.77
CA TYR A 150 -2.09 -13.58 14.24
C TYR A 150 -3.53 -13.46 14.72
N LEU A 151 -4.37 -12.71 14.00
CA LEU A 151 -5.78 -12.51 14.36
C LEU A 151 -6.70 -13.52 13.68
N HIS A 152 -6.15 -14.41 12.82
CA HIS A 152 -6.91 -15.42 12.06
C HIS A 152 -8.09 -14.81 11.27
N MET A 153 -7.94 -13.54 10.85
CA MET A 153 -8.92 -12.83 10.04
C MET A 153 -8.72 -13.12 8.55
N ASP A 154 -9.78 -13.06 7.78
CA ASP A 154 -9.67 -13.08 6.33
C ASP A 154 -8.78 -11.94 5.84
N LEU A 155 -7.94 -12.21 4.86
CA LEU A 155 -6.97 -11.24 4.35
C LEU A 155 -7.63 -9.95 3.84
N GLY A 156 -8.82 -10.06 3.20
CA GLY A 156 -9.59 -8.91 2.75
C GLY A 156 -10.05 -8.01 3.91
N LYS A 157 -10.53 -8.61 5.00
CA LYS A 157 -10.90 -7.88 6.23
C LYS A 157 -9.68 -7.21 6.87
N ALA A 158 -8.55 -7.92 6.92
CA ALA A 158 -7.29 -7.39 7.44
C ALA A 158 -6.79 -6.20 6.61
N MET A 159 -6.89 -6.26 5.27
CA MET A 159 -6.54 -5.14 4.40
C MET A 159 -7.46 -3.94 4.59
N SER A 160 -8.78 -4.16 4.66
CA SER A 160 -9.74 -3.09 4.92
C SER A 160 -9.47 -2.42 6.26
N LEU A 161 -9.24 -3.20 7.31
CA LEU A 161 -8.98 -2.67 8.65
C LEU A 161 -7.66 -1.89 8.72
N SER A 162 -6.57 -2.41 8.14
CA SER A 162 -5.29 -1.72 8.08
C SER A 162 -5.38 -0.40 7.28
N GLY A 163 -6.12 -0.42 6.16
CA GLY A 163 -6.40 0.77 5.36
C GLY A 163 -7.24 1.80 6.12
N MET A 164 -8.31 1.39 6.79
CA MET A 164 -9.13 2.28 7.62
C MET A 164 -8.35 2.90 8.77
N CYS A 165 -7.50 2.14 9.44
CA CYS A 165 -6.61 2.67 10.47
C CYS A 165 -5.67 3.75 9.91
N ALA A 166 -5.05 3.49 8.75
CA ALA A 166 -4.16 4.45 8.11
C ALA A 166 -4.89 5.74 7.69
N VAL A 167 -6.10 5.64 7.14
CA VAL A 167 -6.92 6.79 6.76
C VAL A 167 -7.41 7.56 7.99
N SER A 168 -7.85 6.86 9.04
CA SER A 168 -8.30 7.51 10.28
C SER A 168 -7.19 8.33 10.94
N TYR A 169 -5.95 7.84 10.93
CA TYR A 169 -4.80 8.60 11.44
C TYR A 169 -4.56 9.86 10.62
N THR A 170 -4.61 9.78 9.30
CA THR A 170 -4.42 10.92 8.41
C THR A 170 -5.50 11.98 8.61
N HIS A 171 -6.76 11.57 8.78
CA HIS A 171 -7.87 12.49 9.06
C HIS A 171 -7.72 13.18 10.43
N LEU A 172 -7.33 12.44 11.48
CA LEU A 172 -7.13 13.02 12.80
C LEU A 172 -6.04 14.09 12.83
N ASP A 173 -4.99 13.93 12.03
CA ASP A 173 -3.87 14.87 11.97
C ASP A 173 -4.22 16.13 11.16
N VAL A 174 -4.91 15.97 10.03
CA VAL A 174 -5.44 17.09 9.24
C VAL A 174 -6.41 17.94 10.08
N TYR A 175 -7.26 17.31 10.90
CA TYR A 175 -8.16 18.04 11.81
C TYR A 175 -7.43 18.77 12.92
N LYS A 176 -6.34 18.24 13.46
CA LYS A 176 -5.52 18.94 14.45
C LYS A 176 -4.86 20.18 13.86
N ILE A 177 -4.32 20.09 12.65
CA ILE A 177 -3.68 21.22 11.96
C ILE A 177 -4.71 22.30 11.61
N GLN A 178 -5.90 21.93 11.14
CA GLN A 178 -6.98 22.88 10.85
C GLN A 178 -7.57 23.51 12.13
N ALA A 179 -7.68 22.76 13.23
CA ALA A 179 -8.17 23.27 14.49
C ALA A 179 -7.24 24.33 15.11
N VAL A 180 -5.94 24.25 14.88
CA VAL A 180 -4.97 25.27 15.30
C VAL A 180 -5.04 26.50 14.40
N SER A 181 -5.49 26.36 13.15
CA SER A 181 -5.52 27.45 12.16
C SER A 181 -6.83 28.26 12.16
N HIS A 182 -7.95 27.74 12.69
CA HIS A 182 -9.26 28.43 12.70
C HIS A 182 -10.04 28.22 14.01
N PRO A 183 -10.28 29.29 14.78
CA PRO A 183 -11.02 29.20 16.07
C PRO A 183 -12.52 28.84 15.94
N GLY A 184 -13.10 28.83 14.75
CA GLY A 184 -14.50 28.45 14.50
C GLY A 184 -14.74 26.93 14.31
N PHE A 185 -13.71 26.13 14.25
CA PHE A 185 -13.79 24.71 13.90
C PHE A 185 -14.02 23.76 15.09
N SER A 186 -13.92 24.28 16.31
CA SER A 186 -14.14 23.51 17.55
C SER A 186 -15.56 22.89 17.67
N THR A 187 -16.54 23.51 17.02
CA THR A 187 -17.96 23.06 17.07
C THR A 187 -18.19 21.81 16.22
N ILE A 188 -17.51 21.69 15.08
CA ILE A 188 -17.65 20.51 14.21
C ILE A 188 -16.94 19.30 14.81
N LEU A 189 -15.82 19.51 15.51
CA LEU A 189 -15.10 18.44 16.20
C LEU A 189 -15.92 17.84 17.36
N GLN A 190 -16.71 18.66 18.07
CA GLN A 190 -17.62 18.18 19.09
C GLN A 190 -18.77 17.33 18.51
N LEU A 191 -19.32 17.70 17.36
CA LEU A 191 -20.36 16.93 16.66
C LEU A 191 -19.85 15.55 16.21
N TYR A 192 -18.62 15.48 15.67
CA TYR A 192 -18.01 14.21 15.25
C TYR A 192 -17.69 13.28 16.42
N ARG A 193 -17.25 13.86 17.56
CA ARG A 193 -16.98 13.09 18.78
C ARG A 193 -18.25 12.49 19.37
N THR A 194 -19.39 13.17 19.23
CA THR A 194 -20.70 12.68 19.68
C THR A 194 -21.23 11.57 18.77
N CYS A 195 -21.02 11.65 17.45
CA CYS A 195 -21.40 10.58 16.51
C CYS A 195 -20.53 9.30 16.65
N ALA A 196 -19.23 9.45 16.95
CA ALA A 196 -18.32 8.30 17.12
C ALA A 196 -18.51 7.52 18.42
N ILE A 197 -19.28 8.07 19.38
CA ILE A 197 -19.62 7.40 20.65
C ILE A 197 -20.96 6.65 20.53
N VAL A 198 -21.77 6.94 19.51
CA VAL A 198 -23.13 6.39 19.32
C VAL A 198 -23.17 5.22 18.31
N LEU A 199 -22.05 4.95 17.62
CA LEU A 199 -21.85 3.77 16.74
C LEU A 199 -20.83 2.80 17.35
#